data_1b95b602f31a1521c092413cc8fd1755
#
_entry.id   1b95b602f31a1521c092413cc8fd1755
#
_cell.length_a   1.000
_cell.length_b   1.000
_cell.length_c   1.000
_cell.angle_alpha   90.00
_cell.angle_beta   90.00
_cell.angle_gamma   90.00
#
_symmetry.space_group_name_H-M   'P 1'
#
loop_
_entity.id
_entity.type
_entity.pdbx_description
1 polymer ?
#
loop_
_entity_poly.entity_id
_entity_poly.type
_entity_poly.pdbx_seq_one_letter_code
_entity_poly.pdbx_strand_id
1 'polypeptide(L)'
;NIDWIKETSTSKLADDVGYVELDERDLYLMFLESYGTTVFQNPTYFAHIRPGLEQLSEVAEKYGWYTATGIYQAPTFGGASWLSHATLMTGHWISTNTHYHKLLTTNSKTLALWFQNSGYRATALLPGLKREWPEGKFYGYDKVWNAKALSYPGPPFGWWEIPDQYSLAFFYDKEGAIDLRDPLFSFFATITSHMPFHPLPPIEQDWPILLSSEPYPNVEKVMKGNGVLYGQDLQTSYSQAIIYDIQLVSDLLRLTSHQNPLVIALGDHQPPAMIAGANAPWTVPVHVFSQDQTTLDRFNSAGFVRGLIPNNKTLGRLDELHQLILNTANASKQTFNYQN
;
A
#
# COMPACT_ATOMS: atom_id res chain seq x y z
N ASN A 1 0.01 31.62 -5.24
CA ASN A 1 1.42 31.48 -4.95
C ASN A 1 1.82 30.02 -4.97
N ILE A 2 2.74 29.68 -5.90
CA ILE A 2 3.28 28.31 -6.09
C ILE A 2 4.44 28.07 -5.13
N ASP A 3 4.79 29.04 -4.31
CA ASP A 3 6.01 29.02 -3.47
C ASP A 3 5.99 27.88 -2.40
N TRP A 4 4.80 27.50 -1.92
CA TRP A 4 4.71 26.42 -0.94
C TRP A 4 5.14 25.04 -1.50
N ILE A 5 4.99 24.79 -2.81
CA ILE A 5 5.49 23.56 -3.46
C ILE A 5 7.02 23.54 -3.41
N LYS A 6 7.66 24.69 -3.65
CA LYS A 6 9.12 24.82 -3.57
C LYS A 6 9.63 24.67 -2.15
N GLU A 7 8.89 25.16 -1.15
CA GLU A 7 9.23 25.05 0.26
C GLU A 7 8.99 23.64 0.83
N THR A 8 8.05 22.89 0.24
CA THR A 8 7.68 21.54 0.71
C THR A 8 8.30 20.42 -0.11
N SER A 9 8.88 20.74 -1.28
CA SER A 9 9.52 19.74 -2.14
C SER A 9 10.93 19.43 -1.65
N THR A 10 11.17 18.19 -1.23
CA THR A 10 12.51 17.66 -0.96
C THR A 10 13.24 17.27 -2.25
N SER A 11 12.54 17.25 -3.39
CA SER A 11 13.11 16.81 -4.67
C SER A 11 13.88 17.93 -5.37
N LYS A 12 15.16 18.05 -5.05
CA LYS A 12 16.12 18.83 -5.86
C LYS A 12 16.50 18.13 -7.19
N LEU A 13 15.96 16.94 -7.47
CA LEU A 13 16.38 16.05 -8.56
C LEU A 13 15.31 15.79 -9.61
N ALA A 14 14.12 16.39 -9.52
CA ALA A 14 13.01 16.08 -10.44
C ALA A 14 13.28 16.46 -11.92
N ASP A 15 14.28 17.28 -12.19
CA ASP A 15 14.59 17.70 -13.58
C ASP A 15 15.61 16.78 -14.28
N ASP A 16 16.33 15.91 -13.56
CA ASP A 16 17.38 15.02 -14.10
C ASP A 16 16.98 13.54 -14.22
N VAL A 17 15.80 13.15 -13.72
CA VAL A 17 15.32 11.75 -13.83
C VAL A 17 14.71 11.53 -15.21
N GLY A 18 15.49 11.04 -16.17
CA GLY A 18 15.04 10.82 -17.55
C GLY A 18 13.99 9.70 -17.68
N TYR A 19 14.27 8.55 -17.10
CA TYR A 19 13.41 7.35 -17.11
C TYR A 19 13.57 6.59 -15.81
N VAL A 20 12.48 5.97 -15.32
CA VAL A 20 12.51 4.98 -14.23
C VAL A 20 12.44 3.59 -14.84
N GLU A 21 13.22 2.65 -14.31
CA GLU A 21 13.27 1.29 -14.81
C GLU A 21 13.70 0.36 -13.69
N LEU A 22 12.89 -0.65 -13.42
CA LEU A 22 13.16 -1.72 -12.46
C LEU A 22 13.50 -3.02 -13.21
N ASP A 23 14.34 -2.94 -14.26
CA ASP A 23 14.65 -4.09 -15.12
C ASP A 23 13.37 -4.78 -15.64
N GLU A 24 12.38 -3.99 -16.07
CA GLU A 24 11.06 -4.44 -16.53
C GLU A 24 10.25 -5.20 -15.46
N ARG A 25 10.64 -5.12 -14.19
CA ARG A 25 9.90 -5.74 -13.09
C ARG A 25 8.72 -4.89 -12.67
N ASP A 26 7.64 -5.52 -12.29
CA ASP A 26 6.48 -4.83 -11.70
C ASP A 26 6.84 -4.13 -10.39
N LEU A 27 6.13 -3.04 -10.10
CA LEU A 27 6.10 -2.40 -8.80
C LEU A 27 4.68 -2.42 -8.25
N TYR A 28 4.51 -3.07 -7.10
CA TYR A 28 3.28 -3.02 -6.31
C TYR A 28 3.47 -2.09 -5.12
N LEU A 29 2.75 -0.98 -5.10
CA LEU A 29 2.71 -0.02 -4.00
C LEU A 29 1.37 -0.15 -3.27
N MET A 30 1.40 -0.72 -2.06
CA MET A 30 0.22 -1.08 -1.30
C MET A 30 0.12 -0.25 -0.03
N PHE A 31 -0.88 0.61 0.05
CA PHE A 31 -1.23 1.31 1.27
C PHE A 31 -2.21 0.47 2.11
N LEU A 32 -1.80 0.15 3.33
CA LEU A 32 -2.62 -0.55 4.32
C LEU A 32 -3.32 0.51 5.18
N GLU A 33 -4.64 0.55 5.09
CA GLU A 33 -5.47 1.51 5.81
C GLU A 33 -5.25 1.41 7.33
N SER A 34 -5.04 2.55 7.98
CA SER A 34 -4.87 2.66 9.45
C SER A 34 -3.68 1.87 10.04
N TYR A 35 -2.70 1.45 9.22
CA TYR A 35 -1.53 0.70 9.66
C TYR A 35 -0.45 1.63 10.23
N GLY A 36 -0.61 2.05 11.47
CA GLY A 36 0.33 2.93 12.18
C GLY A 36 1.38 2.18 12.98
N THR A 37 2.46 2.88 13.39
CA THR A 37 3.51 2.29 14.24
C THR A 37 3.01 1.90 15.63
N THR A 38 1.81 2.30 16.03
CA THR A 38 1.19 1.88 17.31
C THR A 38 1.16 0.37 17.46
N VAL A 39 1.06 -0.39 16.35
CA VAL A 39 1.05 -1.87 16.39
C VAL A 39 2.38 -2.47 16.86
N PHE A 40 3.48 -1.74 16.72
CA PHE A 40 4.81 -2.14 17.21
C PHE A 40 5.15 -1.55 18.57
N GLN A 41 4.59 -0.39 18.89
CA GLN A 41 4.90 0.37 20.10
C GLN A 41 4.05 -0.03 21.30
N ASN A 42 2.83 -0.50 21.06
CA ASN A 42 1.94 -1.01 22.10
C ASN A 42 2.13 -2.52 22.25
N PRO A 43 2.60 -3.02 23.43
CA PRO A 43 2.86 -4.45 23.65
C PRO A 43 1.65 -5.35 23.40
N THR A 44 0.44 -4.89 23.70
CA THR A 44 -0.80 -5.66 23.47
C THR A 44 -1.05 -5.84 21.97
N TYR A 45 -0.98 -4.77 21.18
CA TYR A 45 -1.15 -4.88 19.72
C TYR A 45 -0.04 -5.71 19.10
N PHE A 46 1.21 -5.48 19.53
CA PHE A 46 2.33 -6.25 19.01
C PHE A 46 2.19 -7.75 19.29
N ALA A 47 1.74 -8.13 20.49
CA ALA A 47 1.48 -9.52 20.81
C ALA A 47 0.40 -10.15 19.91
N HIS A 48 -0.63 -9.38 19.52
CA HIS A 48 -1.67 -9.85 18.63
C HIS A 48 -1.22 -9.99 17.17
N ILE A 49 -0.48 -9.01 16.62
CA ILE A 49 -0.09 -9.02 15.21
C ILE A 49 1.14 -9.89 14.93
N ARG A 50 1.98 -10.15 15.96
CA ARG A 50 3.24 -10.87 15.82
C ARG A 50 3.12 -12.22 15.10
N PRO A 51 2.14 -13.09 15.41
CA PRO A 51 1.96 -14.35 14.68
C PRO A 51 1.71 -14.15 13.18
N GLY A 52 0.97 -13.10 12.79
CA GLY A 52 0.75 -12.74 11.40
C GLY A 52 2.04 -12.27 10.70
N LEU A 53 2.87 -11.49 11.40
CA LEU A 53 4.19 -11.09 10.88
C LEU A 53 5.15 -12.28 10.74
N GLU A 54 5.14 -13.23 11.69
CA GLU A 54 5.92 -14.47 11.63
C GLU A 54 5.49 -15.29 10.41
N GLN A 55 4.18 -15.46 10.18
CA GLN A 55 3.65 -16.14 9.01
C GLN A 55 4.04 -15.44 7.69
N LEU A 56 3.95 -14.11 7.63
CA LEU A 56 4.40 -13.33 6.47
C LEU A 56 5.91 -13.52 6.22
N SER A 57 6.72 -13.59 7.28
CA SER A 57 8.16 -13.87 7.17
C SER A 57 8.43 -15.26 6.60
N GLU A 58 7.68 -16.28 7.06
CA GLU A 58 7.78 -17.66 6.53
C GLU A 58 7.39 -17.73 5.05
N VAL A 59 6.32 -17.02 4.66
CA VAL A 59 5.92 -16.90 3.24
C VAL A 59 7.01 -16.22 2.42
N ALA A 60 7.55 -15.10 2.92
CA ALA A 60 8.64 -14.39 2.25
C ALA A 60 9.87 -15.31 2.06
N GLU A 61 10.30 -15.97 3.10
CA GLU A 61 11.44 -16.92 3.04
C GLU A 61 11.18 -18.05 2.05
N LYS A 62 10.01 -18.68 2.14
CA LYS A 62 9.61 -19.81 1.26
C LYS A 62 9.68 -19.46 -0.23
N TYR A 63 9.33 -18.21 -0.59
CA TYR A 63 9.31 -17.75 -1.97
C TYR A 63 10.54 -16.89 -2.36
N GLY A 64 11.58 -16.89 -1.52
CA GLY A 64 12.86 -16.25 -1.82
C GLY A 64 12.86 -14.72 -1.74
N TRP A 65 11.95 -14.12 -0.99
CA TRP A 65 11.92 -12.69 -0.77
C TRP A 65 12.87 -12.26 0.33
N TYR A 66 13.68 -11.26 0.04
CA TYR A 66 14.34 -10.45 1.06
C TYR A 66 13.37 -9.39 1.58
N THR A 67 13.48 -9.04 2.85
CA THR A 67 12.57 -8.09 3.51
C THR A 67 13.34 -7.01 4.26
N ALA A 68 12.85 -5.77 4.19
CA ALA A 68 13.36 -4.67 5.01
C ALA A 68 12.22 -3.77 5.45
N THR A 69 12.37 -3.15 6.62
CA THR A 69 11.34 -2.29 7.21
C THR A 69 11.93 -0.99 7.72
N GLY A 70 11.26 0.13 7.43
CA GLY A 70 11.55 1.47 7.93
C GLY A 70 10.31 2.12 8.54
N ILE A 71 10.52 3.21 9.25
CA ILE A 71 9.44 4.05 9.80
C ILE A 71 9.50 5.42 9.14
N TYR A 72 8.35 5.91 8.66
CA TYR A 72 8.22 7.22 8.06
C TYR A 72 7.11 8.03 8.73
N GLN A 73 7.26 9.36 8.72
CA GLN A 73 6.23 10.27 9.19
C GLN A 73 5.15 10.42 8.11
N ALA A 74 3.88 10.25 8.50
CA ALA A 74 2.72 10.50 7.66
C ALA A 74 2.20 11.93 7.86
N PRO A 75 1.57 12.54 6.82
CA PRO A 75 1.03 13.89 6.93
C PRO A 75 -0.31 13.96 7.67
N THR A 76 -0.92 12.81 7.96
CA THR A 76 -2.24 12.71 8.59
C THR A 76 -2.26 11.71 9.73
N PHE A 77 -3.33 11.76 10.53
CA PHE A 77 -3.53 10.90 11.69
C PHE A 77 -5.03 10.56 11.82
N GLY A 78 -5.36 9.28 11.86
CA GLY A 78 -6.72 8.81 12.10
C GLY A 78 -7.71 9.09 10.98
N GLY A 79 -7.23 9.26 9.76
CA GLY A 79 -8.04 9.48 8.56
C GLY A 79 -7.39 10.41 7.55
N ALA A 80 -8.13 10.76 6.51
CA ALA A 80 -7.68 11.56 5.37
C ALA A 80 -6.55 10.89 4.57
N SER A 81 -6.65 9.60 4.35
CA SER A 81 -5.69 8.72 3.66
C SER A 81 -5.22 9.29 2.32
N TRP A 82 -6.11 9.98 1.57
CA TRP A 82 -5.75 10.60 0.28
C TRP A 82 -4.62 11.63 0.36
N LEU A 83 -4.40 12.27 1.55
CA LEU A 83 -3.29 13.21 1.75
C LEU A 83 -1.95 12.46 1.85
N SER A 84 -1.92 11.31 2.52
CA SER A 84 -0.75 10.42 2.56
C SER A 84 -0.46 9.83 1.18
N HIS A 85 -1.50 9.38 0.47
CA HIS A 85 -1.38 8.90 -0.90
C HIS A 85 -0.79 9.98 -1.82
N ALA A 86 -1.35 11.20 -1.80
CA ALA A 86 -0.85 12.31 -2.59
C ALA A 86 0.59 12.67 -2.22
N THR A 87 0.94 12.63 -0.93
CA THR A 87 2.28 12.93 -0.44
C THR A 87 3.32 11.97 -1.05
N LEU A 88 3.10 10.66 -0.92
CA LEU A 88 4.02 9.68 -1.49
C LEU A 88 4.02 9.71 -3.02
N MET A 89 2.84 9.80 -3.62
CA MET A 89 2.72 9.76 -5.09
C MET A 89 3.39 10.95 -5.78
N THR A 90 3.54 12.10 -5.11
CA THR A 90 4.06 13.31 -5.74
C THR A 90 5.37 13.83 -5.16
N GLY A 91 5.83 13.30 -4.03
CA GLY A 91 7.01 13.82 -3.33
C GLY A 91 6.82 15.21 -2.73
N HIS A 92 5.56 15.63 -2.52
CA HIS A 92 5.21 16.88 -1.84
C HIS A 92 4.49 16.61 -0.54
N TRP A 93 4.82 17.36 0.52
CA TRP A 93 4.15 17.21 1.81
C TRP A 93 2.73 17.79 1.79
N ILE A 94 1.74 16.92 1.64
CA ILE A 94 0.32 17.28 1.52
C ILE A 94 -0.39 16.96 2.84
N SER A 95 -0.48 17.94 3.73
CA SER A 95 -1.05 17.76 5.08
C SER A 95 -2.43 18.38 5.27
N THR A 96 -2.99 19.04 4.26
CA THR A 96 -4.31 19.67 4.32
C THR A 96 -5.05 19.53 2.99
N ASN A 97 -6.40 19.60 3.04
CA ASN A 97 -7.20 19.65 1.82
C ASN A 97 -6.89 20.86 0.93
N THR A 98 -6.51 22.00 1.52
CA THR A 98 -6.07 23.16 0.75
C THR A 98 -4.82 22.86 -0.06
N HIS A 99 -3.82 22.18 0.53
CA HIS A 99 -2.63 21.74 -0.19
C HIS A 99 -2.98 20.74 -1.30
N TYR A 100 -3.87 19.78 -0.99
CA TYR A 100 -4.34 18.80 -1.96
C TYR A 100 -5.00 19.45 -3.19
N HIS A 101 -5.96 20.36 -2.98
CA HIS A 101 -6.62 21.06 -4.09
C HIS A 101 -5.64 21.93 -4.90
N LYS A 102 -4.68 22.56 -4.26
CA LYS A 102 -3.62 23.29 -4.96
C LYS A 102 -2.73 22.35 -5.80
N LEU A 103 -2.33 21.20 -5.22
CA LEU A 103 -1.56 20.19 -5.93
C LEU A 103 -2.22 19.80 -7.26
N LEU A 104 -3.52 19.53 -7.25
CA LEU A 104 -4.28 19.14 -8.44
C LEU A 104 -4.30 20.20 -9.56
N THR A 105 -3.91 21.45 -9.27
CA THR A 105 -3.79 22.53 -10.27
C THR A 105 -2.37 22.69 -10.82
N THR A 106 -1.45 21.81 -10.41
CA THR A 106 -0.04 21.85 -10.85
C THR A 106 0.25 20.82 -11.92
N ASN A 107 1.43 20.89 -12.52
CA ASN A 107 1.97 19.88 -13.42
C ASN A 107 2.93 18.93 -12.69
N SER A 108 2.77 18.75 -11.37
CA SER A 108 3.61 17.82 -10.60
C SER A 108 3.46 16.41 -11.14
N LYS A 109 4.59 15.74 -11.41
CA LYS A 109 4.58 14.35 -11.85
C LYS A 109 4.36 13.44 -10.66
N THR A 110 3.48 12.46 -10.83
CA THR A 110 3.24 11.40 -9.86
C THR A 110 4.14 10.19 -10.13
N LEU A 111 4.30 9.27 -9.17
CA LEU A 111 4.97 7.99 -9.43
C LEU A 111 4.33 7.27 -10.62
N ALA A 112 2.99 7.23 -10.71
CA ALA A 112 2.31 6.61 -11.83
C ALA A 112 2.74 7.21 -13.18
N LEU A 113 2.82 8.55 -13.29
CA LEU A 113 3.28 9.22 -14.51
C LEU A 113 4.76 8.95 -14.80
N TRP A 114 5.63 8.84 -13.78
CA TRP A 114 7.03 8.49 -13.98
C TRP A 114 7.16 7.09 -14.59
N PHE A 115 6.48 6.11 -14.04
CA PHE A 115 6.49 4.74 -14.54
C PHE A 115 5.80 4.63 -15.90
N GLN A 116 4.64 5.26 -16.10
CA GLN A 116 3.95 5.29 -17.40
C GLN A 116 4.82 5.87 -18.52
N ASN A 117 5.51 6.99 -18.26
CA ASN A 117 6.44 7.59 -19.22
C ASN A 117 7.66 6.69 -19.54
N SER A 118 7.88 5.67 -18.74
CA SER A 118 8.94 4.67 -18.90
C SER A 118 8.45 3.34 -19.48
N GLY A 119 7.21 3.30 -19.99
CA GLY A 119 6.66 2.13 -20.67
C GLY A 119 5.90 1.18 -19.73
N TYR A 120 5.66 1.56 -18.47
CA TYR A 120 4.84 0.77 -17.56
C TYR A 120 3.35 1.03 -17.78
N ARG A 121 2.55 0.01 -17.60
CA ARG A 121 1.11 0.18 -17.43
C ARG A 121 0.83 0.60 -16.00
N ALA A 122 0.32 1.82 -15.81
CA ALA A 122 0.02 2.38 -14.50
C ALA A 122 -1.44 2.12 -14.10
N THR A 123 -1.65 1.44 -12.98
CA THR A 123 -2.99 1.06 -12.51
C THR A 123 -3.22 1.46 -11.05
N ALA A 124 -4.49 1.69 -10.70
CA ALA A 124 -4.92 1.90 -9.32
C ALA A 124 -6.05 0.95 -8.94
N LEU A 125 -5.91 0.27 -7.78
CA LEU A 125 -6.91 -0.60 -7.18
C LEU A 125 -7.48 0.11 -5.94
N LEU A 126 -8.75 0.54 -6.04
CA LEU A 126 -9.42 1.42 -5.07
C LEU A 126 -10.81 0.90 -4.72
N PRO A 127 -10.95 -0.23 -3.99
CA PRO A 127 -12.25 -0.83 -3.67
C PRO A 127 -13.19 0.09 -2.87
N GLY A 128 -12.63 0.97 -2.03
CA GLY A 128 -13.40 1.97 -1.27
C GLY A 128 -13.94 3.14 -2.10
N LEU A 129 -13.51 3.27 -3.36
CA LEU A 129 -13.92 4.37 -4.22
C LEU A 129 -15.24 4.05 -4.93
N LYS A 130 -16.36 4.51 -4.39
CA LYS A 130 -17.72 4.25 -4.88
C LYS A 130 -18.26 5.32 -5.84
N ARG A 131 -17.59 6.47 -5.96
CA ARG A 131 -17.99 7.60 -6.80
C ARG A 131 -17.02 7.83 -7.93
N GLU A 132 -17.41 8.63 -8.91
CA GLU A 132 -16.46 9.15 -9.89
C GLU A 132 -15.34 9.93 -9.17
N TRP A 133 -14.16 9.81 -9.71
CA TRP A 133 -12.95 10.44 -9.16
C TRP A 133 -12.28 11.32 -10.24
N PRO A 134 -12.78 12.55 -10.44
CA PRO A 134 -12.21 13.46 -11.43
C PRO A 134 -10.72 13.75 -11.21
N GLU A 135 -10.30 13.77 -9.93
CA GLU A 135 -8.92 13.97 -9.51
C GLU A 135 -7.97 12.86 -9.99
N GLY A 136 -8.51 11.69 -10.28
CA GLY A 136 -7.74 10.54 -10.79
C GLY A 136 -6.98 10.85 -12.10
N LYS A 137 -7.48 11.82 -12.89
CA LYS A 137 -6.80 12.28 -14.11
C LYS A 137 -5.45 12.91 -13.80
N PHE A 138 -5.31 13.58 -12.66
CA PHE A 138 -4.04 14.17 -12.22
C PHE A 138 -2.98 13.10 -11.99
N TYR A 139 -3.37 11.92 -11.49
CA TYR A 139 -2.43 10.86 -11.15
C TYR A 139 -1.86 10.13 -12.37
N GLY A 140 -2.57 10.12 -13.50
CA GLY A 140 -2.06 9.53 -14.75
C GLY A 140 -2.18 8.00 -14.81
N TYR A 141 -3.16 7.41 -14.14
CA TYR A 141 -3.40 5.96 -14.25
C TYR A 141 -4.05 5.60 -15.59
N ASP A 142 -3.57 4.54 -16.24
CA ASP A 142 -4.20 3.95 -17.43
C ASP A 142 -5.53 3.28 -17.09
N LYS A 143 -5.61 2.72 -15.87
CA LYS A 143 -6.80 2.06 -15.36
C LYS A 143 -6.98 2.28 -13.87
N VAL A 144 -8.20 2.63 -13.49
CA VAL A 144 -8.65 2.67 -12.09
C VAL A 144 -9.69 1.57 -11.88
N TRP A 145 -9.35 0.60 -11.03
CA TRP A 145 -10.22 -0.48 -10.57
C TRP A 145 -10.92 -0.02 -9.28
N ASN A 146 -11.99 0.75 -9.44
CA ASN A 146 -12.84 1.22 -8.35
C ASN A 146 -13.98 0.22 -8.06
N ALA A 147 -14.81 0.50 -7.06
CA ALA A 147 -15.91 -0.38 -6.65
C ALA A 147 -16.82 -0.80 -7.82
N LYS A 148 -17.13 0.13 -8.74
CA LYS A 148 -17.94 -0.17 -9.93
C LYS A 148 -17.22 -1.09 -10.92
N ALA A 149 -15.93 -0.85 -11.15
CA ALA A 149 -15.13 -1.66 -12.09
C ALA A 149 -14.85 -3.07 -11.56
N LEU A 150 -14.75 -3.22 -10.22
CA LEU A 150 -14.59 -4.52 -9.56
C LEU A 150 -15.84 -5.38 -9.67
N SER A 151 -17.02 -4.79 -9.80
CA SER A 151 -18.31 -5.50 -10.00
C SER A 151 -18.51 -6.67 -9.02
N TYR A 152 -18.20 -6.46 -7.75
CA TYR A 152 -18.25 -7.48 -6.71
C TYR A 152 -19.66 -8.09 -6.57
N PRO A 153 -19.84 -9.42 -6.77
CA PRO A 153 -21.14 -10.06 -6.74
C PRO A 153 -21.54 -10.60 -5.36
N GLY A 154 -20.61 -10.56 -4.39
CA GLY A 154 -20.79 -11.20 -3.09
C GLY A 154 -21.55 -10.35 -2.06
N PRO A 155 -21.70 -10.85 -0.84
CA PRO A 155 -22.35 -10.12 0.25
C PRO A 155 -21.50 -8.90 0.68
N PRO A 156 -22.14 -7.75 0.96
CA PRO A 156 -21.41 -6.56 1.39
C PRO A 156 -20.86 -6.74 2.82
N PHE A 157 -19.62 -6.29 3.02
CA PHE A 157 -18.97 -6.24 4.33
C PHE A 157 -18.83 -4.79 4.79
N GLY A 158 -19.32 -4.48 5.96
CA GLY A 158 -19.28 -3.14 6.49
C GLY A 158 -19.86 -2.09 5.53
N TRP A 159 -19.41 -0.86 5.66
CA TRP A 159 -19.81 0.24 4.77
C TRP A 159 -18.99 0.29 3.48
N TRP A 160 -17.83 -0.36 3.47
CA TRP A 160 -16.92 -0.43 2.29
C TRP A 160 -17.38 -1.48 1.26
N GLU A 161 -18.15 -2.48 1.67
CA GLU A 161 -18.83 -3.52 0.88
C GLU A 161 -17.89 -4.56 0.26
N ILE A 162 -16.81 -4.17 -0.41
CA ILE A 162 -15.94 -5.07 -1.18
C ILE A 162 -14.72 -5.48 -0.36
N PRO A 163 -14.50 -6.78 -0.10
CA PRO A 163 -13.28 -7.25 0.57
C PRO A 163 -12.02 -6.97 -0.23
N ASP A 164 -10.94 -6.58 0.45
CA ASP A 164 -9.65 -6.34 -0.21
C ASP A 164 -9.06 -7.60 -0.82
N GLN A 165 -9.32 -8.79 -0.24
CA GLN A 165 -8.88 -10.05 -0.82
C GLN A 165 -9.57 -10.35 -2.16
N TYR A 166 -10.88 -10.10 -2.27
CA TYR A 166 -11.56 -10.18 -3.56
C TYR A 166 -10.96 -9.19 -4.57
N SER A 167 -10.74 -7.96 -4.12
CA SER A 167 -10.20 -6.90 -4.96
C SER A 167 -8.82 -7.27 -5.51
N LEU A 168 -7.96 -7.84 -4.67
CA LEU A 168 -6.64 -8.32 -5.07
C LEU A 168 -6.74 -9.52 -6.02
N ALA A 169 -7.63 -10.48 -5.76
CA ALA A 169 -7.84 -11.63 -6.65
C ALA A 169 -8.32 -11.19 -8.03
N PHE A 170 -9.30 -10.29 -8.07
CA PHE A 170 -9.83 -9.73 -9.31
C PHE A 170 -8.75 -8.96 -10.09
N PHE A 171 -8.01 -8.10 -9.40
CA PHE A 171 -6.92 -7.32 -9.99
C PHE A 171 -5.84 -8.24 -10.57
N TYR A 172 -5.43 -9.25 -9.81
CA TYR A 172 -4.42 -10.19 -10.26
C TYR A 172 -4.86 -10.95 -11.51
N ASP A 173 -6.10 -11.41 -11.58
CA ASP A 173 -6.68 -12.04 -12.78
C ASP A 173 -6.69 -11.11 -14.00
N LYS A 174 -6.98 -9.82 -13.81
CA LYS A 174 -7.15 -8.86 -14.91
C LYS A 174 -5.87 -8.16 -15.35
N GLU A 175 -4.89 -8.03 -14.49
CA GLU A 175 -3.66 -7.28 -14.73
C GLU A 175 -2.40 -8.12 -14.45
N GLY A 176 -2.34 -8.76 -13.29
CA GLY A 176 -1.13 -9.42 -12.79
C GLY A 176 -0.79 -10.74 -13.50
N ALA A 177 -1.80 -11.56 -13.78
CA ALA A 177 -1.62 -12.90 -14.34
C ALA A 177 -1.42 -12.94 -15.88
N ILE A 178 -1.40 -11.80 -16.54
CA ILE A 178 -1.20 -11.73 -18.00
C ILE A 178 0.28 -11.93 -18.32
N ASP A 179 0.61 -12.95 -19.10
CA ASP A 179 2.00 -13.33 -19.39
C ASP A 179 2.74 -12.33 -20.30
N LEU A 180 2.06 -11.80 -21.31
CA LEU A 180 2.66 -10.88 -22.29
C LEU A 180 2.01 -9.49 -22.15
N ARG A 181 2.60 -8.68 -21.31
CA ARG A 181 2.17 -7.31 -21.05
C ARG A 181 3.36 -6.41 -20.72
N ASP A 182 3.13 -5.10 -20.80
CA ASP A 182 4.05 -4.12 -20.22
C ASP A 182 4.19 -4.35 -18.70
N PRO A 183 5.34 -4.01 -18.11
CA PRO A 183 5.50 -4.08 -16.66
C PRO A 183 4.48 -3.18 -15.96
N LEU A 184 4.04 -3.57 -14.76
CA LEU A 184 3.03 -2.86 -14.00
C LEU A 184 3.64 -1.90 -12.97
N PHE A 185 3.09 -0.69 -12.94
CA PHE A 185 3.05 0.11 -11.73
C PHE A 185 1.63 -0.01 -11.14
N SER A 186 1.49 -0.65 -10.00
CA SER A 186 0.19 -0.84 -9.34
C SER A 186 0.14 -0.12 -8.00
N PHE A 187 -0.81 0.79 -7.86
CA PHE A 187 -1.17 1.42 -6.61
C PHE A 187 -2.40 0.73 -6.02
N PHE A 188 -2.31 0.22 -4.81
CA PHE A 188 -3.43 -0.37 -4.09
C PHE A 188 -3.63 0.32 -2.75
N ALA A 189 -4.81 0.88 -2.50
CA ALA A 189 -5.22 1.35 -1.18
C ALA A 189 -6.28 0.40 -0.62
N THR A 190 -5.94 -0.34 0.46
CA THR A 190 -6.87 -1.23 1.16
C THR A 190 -7.94 -0.43 1.89
N ILE A 191 -9.03 -1.07 2.23
CA ILE A 191 -10.15 -0.45 2.94
C ILE A 191 -10.68 -1.29 4.10
N THR A 192 -10.39 -2.60 4.13
CA THR A 192 -10.96 -3.52 5.11
C THR A 192 -10.59 -3.18 6.55
N SER A 193 -9.39 -2.64 6.76
CA SER A 193 -8.91 -2.16 8.07
C SER A 193 -9.33 -0.74 8.44
N HIS A 194 -10.28 -0.15 7.73
CA HIS A 194 -10.89 1.13 8.13
C HIS A 194 -11.83 0.95 9.32
N MET A 195 -11.84 1.93 10.23
CA MET A 195 -12.78 1.94 11.37
C MET A 195 -14.24 1.81 10.88
N PRO A 196 -15.07 0.96 11.49
CA PRO A 196 -14.97 0.33 12.82
C PRO A 196 -14.18 -0.99 12.89
N PHE A 197 -13.39 -1.39 11.91
CA PHE A 197 -12.53 -2.58 11.84
C PHE A 197 -13.30 -3.91 11.79
N HIS A 198 -14.60 -3.87 11.66
CA HIS A 198 -15.49 -5.04 11.54
C HIS A 198 -16.82 -4.66 10.84
N PRO A 199 -17.56 -5.66 10.33
CA PRO A 199 -17.23 -7.07 10.28
C PRO A 199 -16.10 -7.34 9.29
N LEU A 200 -15.16 -8.23 9.64
CA LEU A 200 -14.12 -8.64 8.73
C LEU A 200 -14.62 -9.75 7.79
N PRO A 201 -14.27 -9.71 6.50
CA PRO A 201 -14.48 -10.85 5.64
C PRO A 201 -13.57 -12.01 6.10
N PRO A 202 -14.00 -13.27 5.95
CA PRO A 202 -13.10 -14.40 6.17
C PRO A 202 -11.97 -14.39 5.13
N ILE A 203 -10.81 -14.92 5.49
CA ILE A 203 -9.76 -15.22 4.53
C ILE A 203 -10.14 -16.49 3.78
N GLU A 204 -10.35 -16.36 2.47
CA GLU A 204 -10.62 -17.47 1.58
C GLU A 204 -9.30 -18.10 1.10
N GLN A 205 -9.18 -19.43 1.27
CA GLN A 205 -7.98 -20.16 0.85
C GLN A 205 -8.09 -20.63 -0.60
N ASP A 206 -9.30 -20.89 -1.07
CA ASP A 206 -9.59 -21.27 -2.46
C ASP A 206 -9.82 -19.99 -3.30
N TRP A 207 -8.75 -19.46 -3.84
CA TRP A 207 -8.79 -18.21 -4.63
C TRP A 207 -9.72 -18.24 -5.85
N PRO A 208 -9.87 -19.32 -6.60
CA PRO A 208 -10.89 -19.43 -7.66
C PRO A 208 -12.30 -19.11 -7.19
N ILE A 209 -12.66 -19.42 -5.95
CA ILE A 209 -14.01 -19.13 -5.44
C ILE A 209 -14.26 -17.63 -5.29
N LEU A 210 -13.22 -16.84 -5.02
CA LEU A 210 -13.32 -15.37 -4.94
C LEU A 210 -13.82 -14.77 -6.27
N LEU A 211 -13.44 -15.37 -7.39
CA LEU A 211 -13.80 -14.91 -8.73
C LEU A 211 -15.08 -15.58 -9.28
N SER A 212 -15.74 -16.41 -8.47
CA SER A 212 -17.00 -17.02 -8.83
C SER A 212 -18.18 -16.03 -8.74
N SER A 213 -19.34 -16.44 -9.19
CA SER A 213 -20.60 -15.67 -9.04
C SER A 213 -21.06 -15.58 -7.57
N GLU A 214 -20.50 -16.36 -6.68
CA GLU A 214 -20.85 -16.43 -5.25
C GLU A 214 -19.58 -16.48 -4.39
N PRO A 215 -18.75 -15.41 -4.37
CA PRO A 215 -17.63 -15.33 -3.45
C PRO A 215 -18.13 -15.33 -2.01
N TYR A 216 -17.38 -15.95 -1.11
CA TYR A 216 -17.73 -16.10 0.30
C TYR A 216 -19.09 -16.81 0.54
N PRO A 217 -19.31 -18.02 -0.02
CA PRO A 217 -20.52 -18.78 0.25
C PRO A 217 -20.64 -19.04 1.76
N ASN A 218 -21.80 -18.93 2.35
CA ASN A 218 -22.08 -19.09 3.79
C ASN A 218 -21.86 -17.88 4.71
N VAL A 219 -21.32 -16.76 4.24
CA VAL A 219 -21.08 -15.58 5.09
C VAL A 219 -22.38 -14.86 5.47
N GLU A 220 -23.45 -14.95 4.68
CA GLU A 220 -24.74 -14.34 5.02
C GLU A 220 -25.26 -14.73 6.42
N LYS A 221 -25.00 -15.96 6.87
CA LYS A 221 -25.38 -16.42 8.21
C LYS A 221 -24.57 -15.71 9.30
N VAL A 222 -23.31 -15.40 9.02
CA VAL A 222 -22.41 -14.69 9.92
C VAL A 222 -22.78 -13.21 10.01
N MET A 223 -23.14 -12.59 8.89
CA MET A 223 -23.49 -11.16 8.81
C MET A 223 -24.86 -10.85 9.45
N LYS A 224 -25.85 -11.72 9.28
CA LYS A 224 -27.20 -11.55 9.89
C LYS A 224 -27.20 -11.75 11.40
N GLY A 225 -26.23 -12.53 11.94
CA GLY A 225 -26.06 -12.73 13.39
C GLY A 225 -25.27 -11.62 14.08
N ASN A 226 -24.48 -10.89 13.33
CA ASN A 226 -23.61 -9.82 13.82
C ASN A 226 -24.22 -8.45 13.50
N GLY A 227 -25.44 -8.19 13.94
CA GLY A 227 -25.87 -6.79 14.10
C GLY A 227 -24.71 -6.05 14.77
N VAL A 228 -24.46 -4.79 14.41
CA VAL A 228 -23.40 -3.96 14.99
C VAL A 228 -23.22 -4.35 16.44
N LEU A 229 -22.20 -5.15 16.74
CA LEU A 229 -21.92 -5.61 18.09
C LEU A 229 -21.37 -4.41 18.86
N TYR A 230 -22.28 -3.59 19.39
CA TYR A 230 -21.97 -2.70 20.47
C TYR A 230 -21.43 -3.57 21.60
N GLY A 231 -20.10 -3.64 21.75
CA GLY A 231 -19.47 -4.42 22.79
C GLY A 231 -18.27 -5.28 22.37
N GLN A 232 -17.94 -5.39 21.08
CA GLN A 232 -16.62 -5.90 20.72
C GLN A 232 -15.55 -4.90 21.15
N ASP A 233 -14.50 -5.43 21.78
CA ASP A 233 -13.31 -4.65 22.09
C ASP A 233 -12.70 -4.11 20.78
N LEU A 234 -12.77 -2.80 20.63
CA LEU A 234 -12.30 -2.09 19.42
C LEU A 234 -10.82 -2.33 19.16
N GLN A 235 -10.02 -2.56 20.20
CA GLN A 235 -8.60 -2.87 20.10
C GLN A 235 -8.35 -4.24 19.50
N THR A 236 -9.14 -5.23 19.89
CA THR A 236 -9.11 -6.57 19.29
C THR A 236 -9.55 -6.52 17.83
N SER A 237 -10.63 -5.80 17.52
CA SER A 237 -11.11 -5.64 16.14
C SER A 237 -10.06 -4.96 15.25
N TYR A 238 -9.37 -3.92 15.75
CA TYR A 238 -8.27 -3.28 15.05
C TYR A 238 -7.13 -4.26 14.78
N SER A 239 -6.68 -5.01 15.79
CA SER A 239 -5.59 -5.96 15.61
C SER A 239 -5.93 -7.03 14.58
N GLN A 240 -7.17 -7.53 14.59
CA GLN A 240 -7.66 -8.52 13.61
C GLN A 240 -7.69 -7.93 12.18
N ALA A 241 -8.10 -6.68 12.02
CA ALA A 241 -8.11 -6.00 10.74
C ALA A 241 -6.69 -5.83 10.17
N ILE A 242 -5.72 -5.49 11.02
CA ILE A 242 -4.31 -5.42 10.61
C ILE A 242 -3.75 -6.80 10.26
N ILE A 243 -4.13 -7.86 10.98
CA ILE A 243 -3.75 -9.24 10.62
C ILE A 243 -4.32 -9.62 9.25
N TYR A 244 -5.55 -9.20 8.95
CA TYR A 244 -6.14 -9.39 7.62
C TYR A 244 -5.30 -8.73 6.52
N ASP A 245 -4.87 -7.49 6.71
CA ASP A 245 -4.01 -6.78 5.75
C ASP A 245 -2.61 -7.43 5.62
N ILE A 246 -2.03 -7.90 6.74
CA ILE A 246 -0.77 -8.67 6.70
C ILE A 246 -0.93 -9.94 5.88
N GLN A 247 -2.05 -10.65 6.01
CA GLN A 247 -2.36 -11.84 5.21
C GLN A 247 -2.50 -11.47 3.72
N LEU A 248 -3.11 -10.33 3.42
CA LEU A 248 -3.25 -9.83 2.05
C LEU A 248 -1.87 -9.56 1.40
N VAL A 249 -0.91 -9.01 2.16
CA VAL A 249 0.48 -8.88 1.70
C VAL A 249 1.10 -10.25 1.45
N SER A 250 0.89 -11.23 2.34
CA SER A 250 1.37 -12.62 2.15
C SER A 250 0.82 -13.23 0.86
N ASP A 251 -0.45 -13.01 0.58
CA ASP A 251 -1.11 -13.51 -0.64
C ASP A 251 -0.51 -12.85 -1.90
N LEU A 252 -0.27 -11.53 -1.88
CA LEU A 252 0.39 -10.83 -2.98
C LEU A 252 1.78 -11.41 -3.24
N LEU A 253 2.62 -11.59 -2.21
CA LEU A 253 3.96 -12.16 -2.36
C LEU A 253 3.91 -13.56 -2.96
N ARG A 254 2.96 -14.40 -2.52
CA ARG A 254 2.78 -15.76 -3.04
C ARG A 254 2.37 -15.74 -4.52
N LEU A 255 1.42 -14.90 -4.90
CA LEU A 255 0.89 -14.80 -6.26
C LEU A 255 1.94 -14.30 -7.25
N THR A 256 2.75 -13.32 -6.85
CA THR A 256 3.68 -12.62 -7.73
C THR A 256 5.11 -13.13 -7.68
N SER A 257 5.39 -14.16 -6.85
CA SER A 257 6.74 -14.69 -6.62
C SER A 257 7.48 -15.12 -7.88
N HIS A 258 6.77 -15.56 -8.92
CA HIS A 258 7.33 -15.98 -10.20
C HIS A 258 7.69 -14.80 -11.14
N GLN A 259 7.24 -13.59 -10.82
CA GLN A 259 7.43 -12.36 -11.62
C GLN A 259 8.55 -11.47 -11.06
N ASN A 260 9.06 -11.77 -9.87
CA ASN A 260 10.12 -11.01 -9.20
C ASN A 260 9.84 -9.49 -9.10
N PRO A 261 8.66 -9.04 -8.69
CA PRO A 261 8.37 -7.61 -8.58
C PRO A 261 9.09 -6.96 -7.39
N LEU A 262 9.09 -5.63 -7.36
CA LEU A 262 9.29 -4.86 -6.14
C LEU A 262 7.94 -4.65 -5.47
N VAL A 263 7.79 -5.06 -4.21
CA VAL A 263 6.58 -4.84 -3.41
C VAL A 263 6.90 -3.90 -2.26
N ILE A 264 6.13 -2.82 -2.14
CA ILE A 264 6.21 -1.86 -1.03
C ILE A 264 4.85 -1.81 -0.37
N ALA A 265 4.75 -2.30 0.88
CA ALA A 265 3.55 -2.24 1.69
C ALA A 265 3.77 -1.30 2.88
N LEU A 266 2.89 -0.31 3.04
CA LEU A 266 3.08 0.72 4.06
C LEU A 266 1.72 1.18 4.62
N GLY A 267 1.74 1.74 5.83
CA GLY A 267 0.56 2.42 6.36
C GLY A 267 0.33 3.79 5.72
N ASP A 268 -0.91 4.22 5.69
CA ASP A 268 -1.28 5.58 5.28
C ASP A 268 -1.25 6.57 6.44
N HIS A 269 -1.67 6.16 7.62
CA HIS A 269 -1.66 6.93 8.87
C HIS A 269 -1.81 6.01 10.10
N GLN A 270 -1.67 6.60 11.29
CA GLN A 270 -2.07 5.94 12.55
C GLN A 270 -3.59 5.71 12.57
N PRO A 271 -4.09 4.67 13.25
CA PRO A 271 -5.51 4.57 13.54
C PRO A 271 -5.98 5.76 14.40
N PRO A 272 -7.29 5.99 14.51
CA PRO A 272 -7.82 7.06 15.36
C PRO A 272 -7.27 7.04 16.79
N ALA A 273 -7.22 8.21 17.44
CA ALA A 273 -6.60 8.39 18.76
C ALA A 273 -7.17 7.47 19.86
N MET A 274 -8.41 6.99 19.72
CA MET A 274 -9.01 6.02 20.66
C MET A 274 -8.32 4.64 20.59
N ILE A 275 -7.60 4.36 19.51
CA ILE A 275 -6.77 3.14 19.32
C ILE A 275 -5.29 3.45 19.59
N ALA A 276 -4.74 4.43 18.88
CA ALA A 276 -3.32 4.74 18.94
C ALA A 276 -2.91 5.47 20.22
N GLY A 277 -3.84 6.15 20.89
CA GLY A 277 -3.55 7.11 21.94
C GLY A 277 -3.34 8.53 21.41
N ALA A 278 -3.73 9.53 22.20
CA ALA A 278 -3.68 10.95 21.78
C ALA A 278 -2.26 11.48 21.51
N ASN A 279 -1.24 10.85 22.10
CA ASN A 279 0.16 11.26 21.98
C ASN A 279 0.97 10.32 21.07
N ALA A 280 0.33 9.43 20.31
CA ALA A 280 1.03 8.56 19.37
C ALA A 280 1.74 9.39 18.28
N PRO A 281 2.95 9.00 17.87
CA PRO A 281 3.66 9.69 16.80
C PRO A 281 2.92 9.50 15.48
N TRP A 282 2.99 10.49 14.60
CA TRP A 282 2.37 10.44 13.27
C TRP A 282 3.22 9.61 12.31
N THR A 283 3.47 8.36 12.66
CA THR A 283 4.41 7.51 11.93
C THR A 283 3.75 6.21 11.48
N VAL A 284 4.22 5.72 10.35
CA VAL A 284 3.76 4.49 9.71
C VAL A 284 4.94 3.58 9.37
N PRO A 285 4.77 2.25 9.43
CA PRO A 285 5.78 1.32 8.94
C PRO A 285 5.73 1.27 7.40
N VAL A 286 6.90 1.01 6.82
CA VAL A 286 7.10 0.76 5.40
C VAL A 286 7.87 -0.55 5.26
N HIS A 287 7.24 -1.56 4.68
CA HIS A 287 7.85 -2.85 4.38
C HIS A 287 8.21 -2.92 2.90
N VAL A 288 9.39 -3.38 2.61
CA VAL A 288 9.90 -3.58 1.25
C VAL A 288 10.24 -5.05 1.06
N PHE A 289 9.77 -5.62 -0.05
CA PHE A 289 10.02 -7.01 -0.42
C PHE A 289 10.59 -7.04 -1.84
N SER A 290 11.69 -7.74 -2.02
CA SER A 290 12.32 -7.98 -3.32
C SER A 290 13.03 -9.33 -3.31
N GLN A 291 12.99 -10.06 -4.42
CA GLN A 291 13.83 -11.25 -4.61
C GLN A 291 15.24 -10.87 -5.10
N ASP A 292 15.45 -9.59 -5.45
CA ASP A 292 16.75 -9.01 -5.74
C ASP A 292 17.31 -8.30 -4.51
N GLN A 293 18.36 -8.90 -3.92
CA GLN A 293 19.02 -8.36 -2.75
C GLN A 293 19.65 -6.98 -3.01
N THR A 294 20.12 -6.72 -4.23
CA THR A 294 20.72 -5.42 -4.59
C THR A 294 19.69 -4.29 -4.47
N THR A 295 18.48 -4.54 -4.92
CA THR A 295 17.36 -3.61 -4.73
C THR A 295 17.12 -3.34 -3.24
N LEU A 296 17.10 -4.39 -2.42
CA LEU A 296 16.85 -4.25 -0.99
C LEU A 296 18.00 -3.54 -0.25
N ASP A 297 19.24 -3.76 -0.67
CA ASP A 297 20.42 -3.12 -0.06
C ASP A 297 20.41 -1.60 -0.24
N ARG A 298 19.72 -1.07 -1.25
CA ARG A 298 19.50 0.39 -1.41
C ARG A 298 18.59 0.93 -0.30
N PHE A 299 17.54 0.21 0.04
CA PHE A 299 16.67 0.58 1.18
C PHE A 299 17.42 0.42 2.51
N ASN A 300 18.21 -0.64 2.67
CA ASN A 300 19.04 -0.81 3.86
C ASN A 300 20.05 0.36 4.01
N SER A 301 20.64 0.82 2.90
CA SER A 301 21.55 1.99 2.88
C SER A 301 20.83 3.29 3.25
N ALA A 302 19.53 3.38 3.01
CA ALA A 302 18.68 4.49 3.45
C ALA A 302 18.21 4.35 4.91
N GLY A 303 18.63 3.29 5.63
CA GLY A 303 18.36 3.10 7.06
C GLY A 303 17.26 2.10 7.39
N PHE A 304 16.68 1.41 6.39
CA PHE A 304 15.78 0.29 6.65
C PHE A 304 16.53 -0.84 7.34
N VAL A 305 15.84 -1.58 8.19
CA VAL A 305 16.39 -2.77 8.87
C VAL A 305 15.84 -4.04 8.24
N ARG A 306 16.65 -5.08 8.17
CA ARG A 306 16.21 -6.38 7.65
C ARG A 306 15.09 -6.98 8.49
N GLY A 307 14.13 -7.62 7.84
CA GLY A 307 12.96 -8.24 8.46
C GLY A 307 11.76 -7.30 8.53
N LEU A 308 10.72 -7.75 9.25
CA LEU A 308 9.41 -7.11 9.31
C LEU A 308 9.18 -6.25 10.55
N ILE A 309 10.09 -6.29 11.53
CA ILE A 309 9.99 -5.51 12.76
C ILE A 309 10.91 -4.29 12.62
N PRO A 310 10.36 -3.06 12.58
CA PRO A 310 11.17 -1.86 12.46
C PRO A 310 11.96 -1.59 13.74
N ASN A 311 13.06 -0.85 13.60
CA ASN A 311 13.63 -0.16 14.76
C ASN A 311 12.79 1.10 15.07
N ASN A 312 13.00 1.70 16.26
CA ASN A 312 12.22 2.86 16.68
C ASN A 312 12.68 4.19 16.03
N LYS A 313 13.49 4.15 14.97
CA LYS A 313 14.01 5.33 14.31
C LYS A 313 13.11 5.72 13.13
N THR A 314 12.59 6.94 13.14
CA THR A 314 11.95 7.54 11.97
C THR A 314 13.02 7.94 10.97
N LEU A 315 12.92 7.44 9.74
CA LEU A 315 13.91 7.65 8.66
C LEU A 315 13.70 8.96 7.93
N GLY A 316 12.46 9.43 7.85
CA GLY A 316 12.09 10.66 7.17
C GLY A 316 10.57 10.82 7.09
N ARG A 317 10.10 11.65 6.16
CA ARG A 317 8.69 11.86 5.86
C ARG A 317 8.30 11.08 4.60
N LEU A 318 7.01 10.79 4.41
CA LEU A 318 6.52 10.03 3.24
C LEU A 318 6.85 10.69 1.88
N ASP A 319 6.99 12.02 1.81
CA ASP A 319 7.42 12.70 0.59
C ASP A 319 8.90 12.39 0.22
N GLU A 320 9.75 12.09 1.20
CA GLU A 320 11.14 11.69 0.98
C GLU A 320 11.23 10.23 0.46
N LEU A 321 10.29 9.36 0.85
CA LEU A 321 10.20 7.99 0.34
C LEU A 321 9.93 7.97 -1.18
N HIS A 322 9.17 8.93 -1.71
CA HIS A 322 8.99 9.13 -3.15
C HIS A 322 10.32 9.13 -3.90
N GLN A 323 11.27 9.94 -3.42
CA GLN A 323 12.58 10.06 -4.07
C GLN A 323 13.40 8.78 -3.93
N LEU A 324 13.31 8.09 -2.80
CA LEU A 324 14.00 6.81 -2.61
C LEU A 324 13.49 5.75 -3.60
N ILE A 325 12.18 5.68 -3.84
CA ILE A 325 11.59 4.78 -4.83
C ILE A 325 12.12 5.11 -6.24
N LEU A 326 12.10 6.38 -6.65
CA LEU A 326 12.62 6.81 -7.95
C LEU A 326 14.11 6.51 -8.11
N ASN A 327 14.92 6.78 -7.10
CA ASN A 327 16.35 6.49 -7.12
C ASN A 327 16.63 5.00 -7.23
N THR A 328 15.82 4.18 -6.55
CA THR A 328 15.92 2.72 -6.62
C THR A 328 15.60 2.22 -8.02
N ALA A 329 14.56 2.77 -8.64
CA ALA A 329 14.17 2.41 -10.01
C ALA A 329 15.21 2.86 -11.08
N ASN A 330 15.87 4.00 -10.87
CA ASN A 330 16.87 4.50 -11.82
C ASN A 330 18.25 3.81 -11.73
N ALA A 331 18.61 3.30 -10.56
CA ALA A 331 19.94 2.77 -10.33
C ALA A 331 20.21 1.44 -11.06
N SER A 332 19.16 0.79 -11.58
CA SER A 332 19.31 -0.45 -12.39
C SER A 332 20.17 -0.23 -13.65
N LYS A 333 20.08 0.93 -14.27
CA LYS A 333 20.91 1.26 -15.47
C LYS A 333 22.38 1.55 -15.19
N GLN A 334 22.74 2.03 -14.03
CA GLN A 334 24.12 2.42 -13.72
C GLN A 334 25.06 1.22 -13.57
N THR A 335 24.55 0.04 -13.29
CA THR A 335 25.34 -1.18 -13.07
C THR A 335 25.82 -1.82 -14.38
N PHE A 336 25.16 -1.55 -15.53
CA PHE A 336 25.50 -2.14 -16.83
C PHE A 336 26.53 -1.34 -17.64
N ASN A 337 26.80 -0.08 -17.29
CA ASN A 337 27.71 0.78 -18.08
C ASN A 337 29.19 0.70 -17.66
N TYR A 338 29.58 -0.18 -16.73
CA TYR A 338 30.99 -0.33 -16.32
C TYR A 338 31.66 -1.64 -16.78
N GLN A 339 31.05 -2.40 -17.70
CA GLN A 339 31.64 -3.63 -18.25
C GLN A 339 31.73 -3.64 -19.78
N ASN A 340 32.02 -2.50 -20.43
CA ASN A 340 32.46 -2.48 -21.84
C ASN A 340 33.78 -1.73 -21.99
#